data_a408c04360c2d4bd3f75495b5eefc585
#
_entry.id   a408c04360c2d4bd3f75495b5eefc585
#
_cell.length_a   1.000
_cell.length_b   1.000
_cell.length_c   1.000
_cell.angle_alpha   90.00
_cell.angle_beta   90.00
_cell.angle_gamma   90.00
#
_symmetry.space_group_name_H-M   'P 1'
#
loop_
_entity.id
_entity.type
_entity.pdbx_description
1 polymer ?
#
loop_
_entity_poly.entity_id
_entity_poly.type
_entity_poly.pdbx_seq_one_letter_code
_entity_poly.pdbx_strand_id
1 'polypeptide(L)'
;EKDNTNAHICLLAKTEEGRRPLNDALSEANLTGFYGRPRVDIPLLLSLPRDDLWVTTACVAYWQYPDIDDITRRLADHFGSNFFLEVQAHNTDKQVMLNQHILELHAKTGIPLVMGCDSHYILEEDAQIRSDFLLSKGMNYPDEEGWYMDYPDGETVYERFARQGVLTHSQIVEAMENTNRFLAVEEYDGHREPPFTGRGGDLGILQSE
;
A
#
# COMPACT_ATOMS: atom_id res chain seq x y z
N GLU A 1 -23.03 17.16 3.41
CA GLU A 1 -22.76 15.73 3.09
C GLU A 1 -21.39 15.40 3.66
N LYS A 2 -21.30 14.33 4.46
CA LYS A 2 -20.00 13.94 5.04
C LYS A 2 -19.20 13.24 3.95
N ASP A 3 -18.07 13.81 3.56
CA ASP A 3 -17.14 13.16 2.64
C ASP A 3 -16.51 11.94 3.33
N ASN A 4 -16.88 10.75 2.86
CA ASN A 4 -16.37 9.48 3.33
C ASN A 4 -15.30 8.90 2.38
N THR A 5 -14.84 9.68 1.40
CA THR A 5 -13.82 9.24 0.45
C THR A 5 -12.51 8.95 1.18
N ASN A 6 -11.98 7.76 0.99
CA ASN A 6 -10.68 7.34 1.49
C ASN A 6 -9.82 6.90 0.31
N ALA A 7 -8.53 7.21 0.37
CA ALA A 7 -7.52 6.61 -0.48
C ALA A 7 -6.67 5.63 0.33
N HIS A 8 -6.19 4.59 -0.32
CA HIS A 8 -5.20 3.70 0.26
C HIS A 8 -3.81 4.11 -0.25
N ILE A 9 -2.82 4.09 0.62
CA ILE A 9 -1.41 4.25 0.28
C ILE A 9 -0.62 3.20 1.03
N CYS A 10 0.37 2.60 0.39
CA CYS A 10 1.23 1.62 1.03
C CYS A 10 2.56 2.28 1.42
N LEU A 11 2.95 2.15 2.68
CA LEU A 11 4.23 2.61 3.20
C LEU A 11 4.96 1.43 3.85
N LEU A 12 6.21 1.24 3.46
CA LEU A 12 7.06 0.15 3.92
C LEU A 12 8.31 0.76 4.56
N ALA A 13 8.56 0.44 5.83
CA ALA A 13 9.75 0.90 6.53
C ALA A 13 10.99 0.16 6.01
N LYS A 14 12.03 0.91 5.64
CA LYS A 14 13.34 0.39 5.23
C LYS A 14 14.26 0.19 6.42
N THR A 15 14.13 1.08 7.41
CA THR A 15 15.02 1.21 8.56
C THR A 15 14.21 1.35 9.84
N GLU A 16 14.86 1.27 10.98
CA GLU A 16 14.24 1.55 12.28
C GLU A 16 13.82 3.02 12.38
N GLU A 17 14.58 3.93 11.77
CA GLU A 17 14.26 5.36 11.69
C GLU A 17 12.97 5.60 10.89
N GLY A 18 12.67 4.76 9.90
CA GLY A 18 11.39 4.80 9.17
C GLY A 18 10.24 4.17 9.95
N ARG A 19 10.51 3.07 10.67
CA ARG A 19 9.49 2.32 11.39
C ARG A 19 8.84 3.12 12.52
N ARG A 20 9.64 3.88 13.30
CA ARG A 20 9.14 4.67 14.44
C ARG A 20 8.18 5.78 14.00
N PRO A 21 8.54 6.69 13.08
CA PRO A 21 7.61 7.70 12.57
C PRO A 21 6.34 7.12 11.93
N LEU A 22 6.45 5.93 11.31
CA LEU A 22 5.30 5.25 10.76
C LEU A 22 4.30 4.81 11.86
N ASN A 23 4.81 4.26 12.98
CA ASN A 23 4.00 3.92 14.14
C ASN A 23 3.42 5.16 14.81
N ASP A 24 4.18 6.26 14.89
CA ASP A 24 3.70 7.53 15.43
C ASP A 24 2.57 8.11 14.56
N ALA A 25 2.70 8.05 13.23
CA ALA A 25 1.63 8.45 12.30
C ALA A 25 0.36 7.60 12.45
N LEU A 26 0.50 6.29 12.65
CA LEU A 26 -0.64 5.41 12.95
C LEU A 26 -1.30 5.75 14.30
N SER A 27 -0.51 6.11 15.29
CA SER A 27 -1.01 6.56 16.60
C SER A 27 -1.77 7.88 16.45
N GLU A 28 -1.20 8.85 15.74
CA GLU A 28 -1.84 10.13 15.43
C GLU A 28 -3.17 9.93 14.68
N ALA A 29 -3.19 9.05 13.67
CA ALA A 29 -4.39 8.69 12.94
C ALA A 29 -5.52 8.15 13.85
N ASN A 30 -5.15 7.41 14.90
CA ASN A 30 -6.12 6.88 15.86
C ASN A 30 -6.58 7.92 16.89
N LEU A 31 -5.70 8.84 17.30
CA LEU A 31 -5.97 9.82 18.37
C LEU A 31 -6.69 11.06 17.82
N THR A 32 -6.23 11.60 16.72
CA THR A 32 -6.72 12.88 16.18
C THR A 32 -7.33 12.75 14.78
N GLY A 33 -6.88 11.75 13.99
CA GLY A 33 -7.37 11.49 12.62
C GLY A 33 -8.56 10.53 12.53
N PHE A 34 -9.18 10.15 13.63
CA PHE A 34 -10.26 9.15 13.61
C PHE A 34 -11.58 9.74 13.14
N TYR A 35 -12.04 9.27 11.98
CA TYR A 35 -13.37 9.60 11.44
C TYR A 35 -14.05 8.34 10.88
N GLY A 36 -14.67 7.57 11.77
CA GLY A 36 -15.23 6.25 11.47
C GLY A 36 -14.13 5.16 11.32
N ARG A 37 -12.93 5.55 10.90
CA ARG A 37 -11.69 4.76 10.89
C ARG A 37 -10.49 5.70 11.01
N PRO A 38 -9.30 5.22 11.44
CA PRO A 38 -8.09 6.03 11.48
C PRO A 38 -7.71 6.52 10.08
N ARG A 39 -7.27 7.79 9.96
CA ARG A 39 -6.85 8.41 8.69
C ARG A 39 -5.60 9.24 8.89
N VAL A 40 -4.76 9.26 7.90
CA VAL A 40 -3.61 10.17 7.76
C VAL A 40 -3.93 11.20 6.69
N ASP A 41 -3.56 12.44 6.93
CA ASP A 41 -3.68 13.51 5.94
C ASP A 41 -2.36 13.71 5.14
N ILE A 42 -2.42 14.49 4.08
CA ILE A 42 -1.26 14.76 3.23
C ILE A 42 -0.14 15.48 3.98
N PRO A 43 -0.39 16.50 4.85
CA PRO A 43 0.66 17.10 5.67
C PRO A 43 1.43 16.10 6.53
N LEU A 44 0.73 15.14 7.18
CA LEU A 44 1.37 14.11 7.98
C LEU A 44 2.21 13.15 7.11
N LEU A 45 1.69 12.73 5.94
CA LEU A 45 2.45 11.92 4.99
C LEU A 45 3.74 12.62 4.54
N LEU A 46 3.67 13.92 4.23
CA LEU A 46 4.82 14.73 3.82
C LEU A 46 5.79 15.08 4.97
N SER A 47 5.46 14.78 6.21
CA SER A 47 6.36 14.92 7.36
C SER A 47 7.19 13.66 7.63
N LEU A 48 6.84 12.53 7.00
CA LEU A 48 7.52 11.26 7.20
C LEU A 48 8.92 11.26 6.56
N PRO A 49 9.89 10.49 7.10
CA PRO A 49 11.25 10.45 6.59
C PRO A 49 11.30 9.87 5.18
N ARG A 50 11.77 10.69 4.23
CA ARG A 50 11.78 10.34 2.81
C ARG A 50 12.72 9.19 2.43
N ASP A 51 13.84 9.06 3.13
CA ASP A 51 14.90 8.12 2.77
C ASP A 51 14.74 6.75 3.45
N ASP A 52 13.88 6.68 4.47
CA ASP A 52 13.69 5.51 5.32
C ASP A 52 12.40 4.74 5.03
N LEU A 53 11.64 5.18 4.04
CA LEU A 53 10.39 4.55 3.62
C LEU A 53 10.39 4.27 2.11
N TRP A 54 9.75 3.19 1.71
CA TRP A 54 9.21 3.04 0.36
C TRP A 54 7.71 3.32 0.38
N VAL A 55 7.23 3.92 -0.69
CA VAL A 55 5.84 4.32 -0.83
C VAL A 55 5.31 3.87 -2.19
N THR A 56 4.14 3.23 -2.19
CA THR A 56 3.44 2.87 -3.43
C THR A 56 2.03 3.42 -3.45
N THR A 57 1.47 3.59 -4.64
CA THR A 57 0.09 4.04 -4.84
C THR A 57 -0.94 2.95 -4.54
N ALA A 58 -0.51 1.79 -4.01
CA ALA A 58 -1.37 0.68 -3.62
C ALA A 58 -2.42 0.30 -4.70
N CYS A 59 -3.65 0.02 -4.29
CA CYS A 59 -4.71 -0.49 -5.14
C CYS A 59 -5.63 0.62 -5.71
N VAL A 60 -6.68 0.22 -6.41
CA VAL A 60 -7.68 1.13 -7.02
C VAL A 60 -8.27 2.15 -6.05
N ALA A 61 -8.28 1.88 -4.75
CA ALA A 61 -8.82 2.80 -3.75
C ALA A 61 -7.99 4.10 -3.61
N TYR A 62 -6.70 4.08 -3.93
CA TYR A 62 -5.87 5.28 -3.97
C TYR A 62 -6.38 6.29 -5.00
N TRP A 63 -6.72 5.81 -6.19
CA TRP A 63 -7.05 6.61 -7.37
C TRP A 63 -8.47 7.19 -7.37
N GLN A 64 -9.27 6.90 -6.36
CA GLN A 64 -10.63 7.42 -6.20
C GLN A 64 -10.66 8.81 -5.53
N TYR A 65 -9.54 9.27 -5.01
CA TYR A 65 -9.46 10.54 -4.31
C TYR A 65 -9.42 11.73 -5.29
N PRO A 66 -10.12 12.84 -5.00
CA PRO A 66 -10.05 14.04 -5.82
C PRO A 66 -8.62 14.59 -5.92
N ASP A 67 -8.26 15.13 -7.08
CA ASP A 67 -6.93 15.74 -7.35
C ASP A 67 -5.76 14.79 -7.12
N ILE A 68 -5.99 13.47 -7.25
CA ILE A 68 -5.02 12.43 -6.90
C ILE A 68 -3.71 12.54 -7.70
N ASP A 69 -3.75 13.00 -8.94
CA ASP A 69 -2.54 13.19 -9.76
C ASP A 69 -1.62 14.28 -9.19
N ASP A 70 -2.20 15.36 -8.66
CA ASP A 70 -1.41 16.41 -8.00
C ASP A 70 -0.82 15.91 -6.69
N ILE A 71 -1.63 15.21 -5.89
CA ILE A 71 -1.17 14.56 -4.65
C ILE A 71 -0.05 13.57 -4.96
N THR A 72 -0.20 12.74 -5.97
CA THR A 72 0.81 11.77 -6.41
C THR A 72 2.13 12.45 -6.76
N ARG A 73 2.10 13.56 -7.51
CA ARG A 73 3.32 14.33 -7.82
C ARG A 73 3.97 14.90 -6.57
N ARG A 74 3.21 15.48 -5.65
CA ARG A 74 3.72 16.02 -4.38
C ARG A 74 4.36 14.93 -3.51
N LEU A 75 3.76 13.74 -3.45
CA LEU A 75 4.33 12.61 -2.73
C LEU A 75 5.61 12.10 -3.42
N ALA A 76 5.60 12.01 -4.76
CA ALA A 76 6.78 11.64 -5.52
C ALA A 76 7.93 12.64 -5.37
N ASP A 77 7.64 13.95 -5.36
CA ASP A 77 8.62 14.99 -5.12
C ASP A 77 9.24 14.87 -3.70
N HIS A 78 8.43 14.50 -2.71
CA HIS A 78 8.89 14.30 -1.35
C HIS A 78 9.72 13.02 -1.20
N PHE A 79 9.21 11.86 -1.61
CA PHE A 79 9.87 10.56 -1.40
C PHE A 79 10.91 10.23 -2.49
N GLY A 80 10.90 10.95 -3.60
CA GLY A 80 11.88 10.81 -4.70
C GLY A 80 11.91 9.39 -5.26
N SER A 81 13.10 8.80 -5.33
CA SER A 81 13.31 7.45 -5.86
C SER A 81 12.69 6.32 -5.02
N ASN A 82 12.12 6.63 -3.87
CA ASN A 82 11.43 5.68 -3.00
C ASN A 82 9.90 5.67 -3.21
N PHE A 83 9.40 6.47 -4.15
CA PHE A 83 7.98 6.50 -4.52
C PHE A 83 7.75 5.74 -5.83
N PHE A 84 6.71 4.91 -5.87
CA PHE A 84 6.38 4.07 -7.01
C PHE A 84 4.90 4.16 -7.38
N LEU A 85 4.63 4.11 -8.69
CA LEU A 85 3.31 3.88 -9.22
C LEU A 85 3.05 2.37 -9.25
N GLU A 86 2.08 1.90 -8.49
CA GLU A 86 1.76 0.48 -8.43
C GLU A 86 0.78 0.09 -9.52
N VAL A 87 1.14 -0.94 -10.31
CA VAL A 87 0.30 -1.59 -11.31
C VAL A 87 -0.08 -2.98 -10.85
N GLN A 88 -1.32 -3.38 -11.12
CA GLN A 88 -1.86 -4.68 -10.72
C GLN A 88 -2.45 -5.43 -11.93
N ALA A 89 -2.33 -6.76 -11.93
CA ALA A 89 -2.66 -7.60 -13.07
C ALA A 89 -4.13 -8.09 -13.08
N HIS A 90 -5.01 -7.52 -12.23
CA HIS A 90 -6.42 -7.93 -12.19
C HIS A 90 -7.09 -7.73 -13.55
N ASN A 91 -7.93 -8.70 -13.95
CA ASN A 91 -8.58 -8.72 -15.25
C ASN A 91 -9.99 -8.11 -15.18
N THR A 92 -10.07 -6.87 -14.74
CA THR A 92 -11.31 -6.10 -14.68
C THR A 92 -11.16 -4.81 -15.48
N ASP A 93 -12.25 -4.32 -16.09
CA ASP A 93 -12.23 -3.07 -16.85
C ASP A 93 -11.71 -1.90 -16.02
N LYS A 94 -12.08 -1.87 -14.73
CA LYS A 94 -11.64 -0.84 -13.79
C LYS A 94 -10.11 -0.83 -13.63
N GLN A 95 -9.49 -2.01 -13.49
CA GLN A 95 -8.03 -2.11 -13.35
C GLN A 95 -7.30 -1.83 -14.67
N VAL A 96 -7.88 -2.27 -15.79
CA VAL A 96 -7.36 -1.95 -17.14
C VAL A 96 -7.29 -0.44 -17.35
N MET A 97 -8.39 0.27 -17.09
CA MET A 97 -8.45 1.74 -17.22
C MET A 97 -7.46 2.42 -16.25
N LEU A 98 -7.36 1.91 -15.03
CA LEU A 98 -6.42 2.44 -14.05
C LEU A 98 -4.97 2.26 -14.49
N ASN A 99 -4.57 1.07 -14.95
CA ASN A 99 -3.22 0.84 -15.44
C ASN A 99 -2.88 1.75 -16.64
N GLN A 100 -3.84 2.01 -17.53
CA GLN A 100 -3.66 2.98 -18.64
C GLN A 100 -3.35 4.39 -18.10
N HIS A 101 -4.11 4.86 -17.12
CA HIS A 101 -3.88 6.14 -16.45
C HIS A 101 -2.52 6.20 -15.74
N ILE A 102 -2.15 5.13 -15.03
CA ILE A 102 -0.85 5.01 -14.37
C ILE A 102 0.29 5.11 -15.39
N LEU A 103 0.18 4.43 -16.53
CA LEU A 103 1.19 4.48 -17.59
C LEU A 103 1.31 5.88 -18.22
N GLU A 104 0.20 6.60 -18.36
CA GLU A 104 0.26 8.00 -18.81
C GLU A 104 1.00 8.88 -17.80
N LEU A 105 0.73 8.69 -16.52
CA LEU A 105 1.41 9.45 -15.46
C LEU A 105 2.89 9.07 -15.38
N HIS A 106 3.23 7.79 -15.46
CA HIS A 106 4.61 7.30 -15.56
C HIS A 106 5.35 7.96 -16.74
N ALA A 107 4.76 7.96 -17.92
CA ALA A 107 5.37 8.56 -19.12
C ALA A 107 5.59 10.08 -18.98
N LYS A 108 4.70 10.79 -18.27
CA LYS A 108 4.79 12.24 -18.04
C LYS A 108 5.79 12.63 -16.95
N THR A 109 5.96 11.78 -15.94
CA THR A 109 6.67 12.14 -14.70
C THR A 109 7.98 11.37 -14.51
N GLY A 110 8.14 10.20 -15.14
CA GLY A 110 9.26 9.31 -14.91
C GLY A 110 9.23 8.60 -13.55
N ILE A 111 8.13 8.68 -12.78
CA ILE A 111 7.97 7.94 -11.53
C ILE A 111 8.00 6.43 -11.86
N PRO A 112 8.86 5.62 -11.20
CA PRO A 112 9.03 4.22 -11.55
C PRO A 112 7.77 3.39 -11.27
N LEU A 113 7.57 2.36 -12.10
CA LEU A 113 6.51 1.38 -11.90
C LEU A 113 6.94 0.32 -10.87
N VAL A 114 5.98 -0.21 -10.11
CA VAL A 114 6.13 -1.41 -9.31
C VAL A 114 4.89 -2.28 -9.42
N MET A 115 5.05 -3.59 -9.42
CA MET A 115 3.89 -4.47 -9.39
C MET A 115 3.39 -4.72 -7.97
N GLY A 116 2.05 -4.82 -7.82
CA GLY A 116 1.37 -5.32 -6.64
C GLY A 116 0.43 -6.47 -7.01
N CYS A 117 0.21 -7.40 -6.09
CA CYS A 117 -0.71 -8.52 -6.27
C CYS A 117 -2.02 -8.34 -5.49
N ASP A 118 -2.03 -7.48 -4.47
CA ASP A 118 -3.18 -7.29 -3.55
C ASP A 118 -3.68 -8.65 -2.98
N SER A 119 -2.73 -9.53 -2.63
CA SER A 119 -3.01 -10.91 -2.23
C SER A 119 -3.75 -10.97 -0.89
N HIS A 120 -4.84 -11.71 -0.85
CA HIS A 120 -5.68 -11.94 0.32
C HIS A 120 -5.71 -13.40 0.77
N TYR A 121 -5.17 -14.30 -0.03
CA TYR A 121 -5.00 -15.73 0.25
C TYR A 121 -3.80 -16.26 -0.54
N ILE A 122 -3.40 -17.51 -0.31
CA ILE A 122 -2.18 -18.08 -0.90
C ILE A 122 -2.47 -18.73 -2.24
N LEU A 123 -3.42 -19.65 -2.29
CA LEU A 123 -3.74 -20.44 -3.48
C LEU A 123 -5.06 -19.97 -4.09
N GLU A 124 -5.19 -20.03 -5.41
CA GLU A 124 -6.41 -19.64 -6.12
C GLU A 124 -7.65 -20.40 -5.59
N GLU A 125 -7.48 -21.66 -5.19
CA GLU A 125 -8.53 -22.48 -4.59
C GLU A 125 -9.01 -21.99 -3.22
N ASP A 126 -8.25 -21.17 -2.53
CA ASP A 126 -8.63 -20.57 -1.23
C ASP A 126 -9.66 -19.44 -1.38
N ALA A 127 -9.96 -19.02 -2.60
CA ALA A 127 -10.93 -17.94 -2.88
C ALA A 127 -12.31 -18.25 -2.27
N GLN A 128 -12.76 -19.49 -2.34
CA GLN A 128 -14.05 -19.89 -1.77
C GLN A 128 -14.03 -19.82 -0.23
N ILE A 129 -12.92 -20.22 0.40
CA ILE A 129 -12.76 -20.15 1.87
C ILE A 129 -12.84 -18.71 2.33
N ARG A 130 -12.15 -17.79 1.63
CA ARG A 130 -12.23 -16.36 1.90
C ARG A 130 -13.65 -15.82 1.78
N SER A 131 -14.35 -16.18 0.69
CA SER A 131 -15.73 -15.76 0.45
C SER A 131 -16.67 -16.21 1.57
N ASP A 132 -16.60 -17.48 1.97
CA ASP A 132 -17.42 -18.04 3.05
C ASP A 132 -17.12 -17.37 4.39
N PHE A 133 -15.82 -17.09 4.66
CA PHE A 133 -15.43 -16.35 5.87
C PHE A 133 -16.02 -14.93 5.88
N LEU A 134 -15.94 -14.19 4.78
CA LEU A 134 -16.49 -12.84 4.67
C LEU A 134 -18.01 -12.84 4.86
N LEU A 135 -18.71 -13.76 4.20
CA LEU A 135 -20.16 -13.93 4.36
C LEU A 135 -20.54 -14.23 5.80
N SER A 136 -19.75 -15.05 6.50
CA SER A 136 -19.98 -15.35 7.93
C SER A 136 -19.87 -14.11 8.83
N LYS A 137 -19.15 -13.08 8.38
CA LYS A 137 -19.00 -11.76 9.04
C LYS A 137 -20.01 -10.73 8.56
N GLY A 138 -20.95 -11.11 7.70
CA GLY A 138 -21.93 -10.19 7.10
C GLY A 138 -21.33 -9.25 6.04
N MET A 139 -20.14 -9.59 5.53
CA MET A 139 -19.45 -8.84 4.47
C MET A 139 -19.64 -9.55 3.12
N ASN A 140 -19.96 -8.77 2.09
CA ASN A 140 -20.05 -9.27 0.71
C ASN A 140 -19.46 -8.22 -0.22
N TYR A 141 -18.58 -8.65 -1.12
CA TYR A 141 -17.91 -7.80 -2.10
C TYR A 141 -18.21 -8.30 -3.52
N PRO A 142 -19.39 -8.03 -4.08
CA PRO A 142 -19.78 -8.51 -5.40
C PRO A 142 -18.89 -7.96 -6.52
N ASP A 143 -18.19 -6.83 -6.29
CA ASP A 143 -17.34 -6.18 -7.26
C ASP A 143 -15.95 -6.82 -7.39
N GLU A 144 -15.67 -7.89 -6.63
CA GLU A 144 -14.39 -8.61 -6.67
C GLU A 144 -14.35 -9.71 -7.77
N GLU A 145 -15.38 -9.86 -8.57
CA GLU A 145 -15.38 -10.80 -9.69
C GLU A 145 -14.30 -10.41 -10.72
N GLY A 146 -13.44 -11.39 -11.06
CA GLY A 146 -12.31 -11.18 -11.97
C GLY A 146 -11.03 -10.63 -11.33
N TRP A 147 -11.02 -10.45 -10.01
CA TRP A 147 -9.82 -10.09 -9.27
C TRP A 147 -8.97 -11.33 -8.97
N TYR A 148 -7.66 -11.20 -9.21
CA TYR A 148 -6.68 -12.18 -8.78
C TYR A 148 -6.18 -11.81 -7.39
N MET A 149 -6.62 -12.52 -6.37
CA MET A 149 -6.27 -12.21 -4.96
C MET A 149 -5.42 -13.29 -4.30
N ASP A 150 -4.95 -14.24 -5.09
CA ASP A 150 -3.98 -15.25 -4.69
C ASP A 150 -2.55 -14.67 -4.60
N TYR A 151 -1.61 -15.46 -4.11
CA TYR A 151 -0.19 -15.12 -4.06
C TYR A 151 0.55 -15.86 -5.19
N PRO A 152 0.60 -15.30 -6.41
CA PRO A 152 1.13 -15.95 -7.58
C PRO A 152 2.66 -15.95 -7.60
N ASP A 153 3.26 -16.88 -8.35
CA ASP A 153 4.66 -16.80 -8.72
C ASP A 153 4.90 -15.75 -9.84
N GLY A 154 6.18 -15.48 -10.12
CA GLY A 154 6.55 -14.45 -11.09
C GLY A 154 6.12 -14.76 -12.52
N GLU A 155 6.08 -16.04 -12.92
CA GLU A 155 5.62 -16.46 -14.26
C GLU A 155 4.12 -16.19 -14.41
N THR A 156 3.33 -16.59 -13.43
CA THR A 156 1.88 -16.34 -13.39
C THR A 156 1.56 -14.84 -13.42
N VAL A 157 2.29 -14.02 -12.65
CA VAL A 157 2.11 -12.56 -12.67
C VAL A 157 2.39 -11.99 -14.06
N TYR A 158 3.51 -12.40 -14.67
CA TYR A 158 3.85 -11.96 -16.01
C TYR A 158 2.76 -12.31 -17.02
N GLU A 159 2.26 -13.55 -17.01
CA GLU A 159 1.19 -14.01 -17.90
C GLU A 159 -0.12 -13.24 -17.69
N ARG A 160 -0.46 -12.91 -16.45
CA ARG A 160 -1.65 -12.11 -16.12
C ARG A 160 -1.56 -10.70 -16.70
N PHE A 161 -0.42 -10.03 -16.55
CA PHE A 161 -0.19 -8.72 -17.19
C PHE A 161 -0.20 -8.81 -18.72
N ALA A 162 0.44 -9.83 -19.29
CA ALA A 162 0.44 -10.06 -20.73
C ALA A 162 -0.98 -10.29 -21.27
N ARG A 163 -1.80 -11.03 -20.53
CA ARG A 163 -3.22 -11.27 -20.87
C ARG A 163 -4.06 -9.99 -20.74
N GLN A 164 -3.81 -9.17 -19.73
CA GLN A 164 -4.46 -7.87 -19.56
C GLN A 164 -4.15 -6.93 -20.76
N GLY A 165 -2.95 -7.02 -21.32
CA GLY A 165 -2.58 -6.36 -22.59
C GLY A 165 -2.42 -4.84 -22.51
N VAL A 166 -2.25 -4.26 -21.31
CA VAL A 166 -2.06 -2.81 -21.09
C VAL A 166 -0.58 -2.43 -21.08
N LEU A 167 0.22 -3.18 -20.31
CA LEU A 167 1.65 -2.96 -20.20
C LEU A 167 2.41 -3.63 -21.35
N THR A 168 3.45 -2.95 -21.82
CA THR A 168 4.43 -3.56 -22.73
C THR A 168 5.31 -4.56 -21.96
N HIS A 169 5.99 -5.47 -22.68
CA HIS A 169 6.95 -6.40 -22.07
C HIS A 169 7.97 -5.68 -21.17
N SER A 170 8.56 -4.58 -21.63
CA SER A 170 9.55 -3.82 -20.84
C SER A 170 8.97 -3.21 -19.57
N GLN A 171 7.72 -2.74 -19.61
CA GLN A 171 7.03 -2.18 -18.44
C GLN A 171 6.66 -3.28 -17.43
N ILE A 172 6.26 -4.46 -17.89
CA ILE A 172 6.01 -5.61 -16.99
C ILE A 172 7.32 -5.99 -16.28
N VAL A 173 8.42 -6.15 -17.03
CA VAL A 173 9.73 -6.49 -16.46
C VAL A 173 10.19 -5.40 -15.48
N GLU A 174 10.10 -4.12 -15.83
CA GLU A 174 10.42 -3.01 -14.93
C GLU A 174 9.63 -3.09 -13.62
N ALA A 175 8.30 -3.24 -13.71
CA ALA A 175 7.44 -3.28 -12.55
C ALA A 175 7.75 -4.48 -11.63
N MET A 176 8.09 -5.64 -12.21
CA MET A 176 8.47 -6.84 -11.47
C MET A 176 9.88 -6.68 -10.84
N GLU A 177 10.86 -6.20 -11.59
CA GLU A 177 12.24 -6.01 -11.09
C GLU A 177 12.31 -4.98 -9.96
N ASN A 178 11.50 -3.92 -10.02
CA ASN A 178 11.45 -2.91 -8.97
C ASN A 178 10.97 -3.45 -7.61
N THR A 179 10.27 -4.59 -7.55
CA THR A 179 9.93 -5.24 -6.27
C THR A 179 11.18 -5.69 -5.51
N ASN A 180 12.28 -6.01 -6.21
CA ASN A 180 13.54 -6.40 -5.56
C ASN A 180 14.15 -5.28 -4.73
N ARG A 181 13.76 -4.03 -4.97
CA ARG A 181 14.23 -2.89 -4.15
C ARG A 181 13.76 -2.99 -2.71
N PHE A 182 12.60 -3.61 -2.48
CA PHE A 182 12.04 -3.82 -1.14
C PHE A 182 12.79 -4.90 -0.33
N LEU A 183 13.70 -5.65 -0.95
CA LEU A 183 14.60 -6.59 -0.24
C LEU A 183 15.71 -5.87 0.55
N ALA A 184 15.99 -4.60 0.23
CA ALA A 184 16.98 -3.80 0.95
C ALA A 184 16.41 -3.22 2.26
N VAL A 185 15.83 -4.10 3.09
CA VAL A 185 15.31 -3.77 4.42
C VAL A 185 16.43 -3.98 5.43
N GLU A 186 16.56 -3.07 6.40
CA GLU A 186 17.42 -3.26 7.57
C GLU A 186 16.92 -4.47 8.38
N GLU A 187 17.85 -5.33 8.81
CA GLU A 187 17.50 -6.47 9.64
C GLU A 187 16.92 -5.98 10.98
N TYR A 188 15.69 -6.39 11.26
CA TYR A 188 15.02 -6.06 12.51
C TYR A 188 15.42 -7.07 13.60
N ASP A 189 16.16 -6.61 14.60
CA ASP A 189 16.43 -7.36 15.81
C ASP A 189 15.18 -7.30 16.72
N GLY A 190 14.39 -8.38 16.71
CA GLY A 190 13.19 -8.52 17.53
C GLY A 190 13.44 -8.50 19.05
N HIS A 191 14.71 -8.44 19.49
CA HIS A 191 15.11 -8.31 20.89
C HIS A 191 15.26 -6.86 21.35
N ARG A 192 15.06 -5.89 20.44
CA ARG A 192 15.01 -4.48 20.86
C ARG A 192 13.87 -4.28 21.83
N GLU A 193 14.16 -3.52 22.88
CA GLU A 193 13.27 -3.24 23.99
C GLU A 193 11.83 -2.96 23.55
N PRO A 194 10.83 -3.55 24.21
CA PRO A 194 9.43 -3.24 23.91
C PRO A 194 9.21 -1.73 24.02
N PRO A 195 8.35 -1.14 23.16
CA PRO A 195 8.16 0.31 23.09
C PRO A 195 7.72 1.00 24.38
N PHE A 196 7.44 0.22 25.42
CA PHE A 196 6.99 0.71 26.73
C PHE A 196 8.01 0.58 27.87
N THR A 197 9.26 0.19 27.60
CA THR A 197 10.27 0.07 28.68
C THR A 197 10.84 1.39 29.14
N GLY A 198 10.57 2.47 28.46
CA GLY A 198 11.25 3.74 28.74
C GLY A 198 10.63 4.63 29.78
N ARG A 199 9.37 4.50 30.16
CA ARG A 199 8.71 5.48 31.04
C ARG A 199 7.54 4.96 31.85
N GLY A 200 7.69 3.80 32.43
CA GLY A 200 6.72 3.28 33.41
C GLY A 200 6.47 4.22 34.60
N GLY A 201 7.35 5.20 34.80
CA GLY A 201 7.18 6.24 35.81
C GLY A 201 6.21 7.37 35.43
N ASP A 202 6.01 7.58 34.12
CA ASP A 202 5.16 8.69 33.67
C ASP A 202 3.68 8.33 33.54
N LEU A 203 3.35 7.05 33.59
CA LEU A 203 1.96 6.62 33.45
C LEU A 203 1.17 6.58 34.76
N GLY A 204 1.76 6.71 35.92
CA GLY A 204 1.07 6.90 37.21
C GLY A 204 -0.05 5.87 37.52
N ILE A 205 -0.21 4.84 36.72
CA ILE A 205 -1.45 4.03 36.67
C ILE A 205 -1.30 2.66 37.32
N LEU A 206 -0.08 2.22 37.62
CA LEU A 206 0.16 0.88 38.17
C LEU A 206 1.09 0.88 39.38
N GLN A 207 0.85 1.77 40.31
CA GLN A 207 1.17 1.48 41.71
C GLN A 207 -0.16 1.31 42.45
N SER A 208 -0.76 0.17 42.30
CA SER A 208 -1.70 -0.32 43.28
C SER A 208 -0.90 -0.98 44.39
N GLU A 209 -1.01 -0.46 45.55
CA GLU A 209 -0.62 -1.05 46.80
C GLU A 209 -1.18 -2.48 46.96
#